data_f07d3b5e4030f1640fd97ef3b6aaea4d
#
_entry.id   f07d3b5e4030f1640fd97ef3b6aaea4d
#
_cell.length_a   1.000
_cell.length_b   1.000
_cell.length_c   1.000
_cell.angle_alpha   90.00
_cell.angle_beta   90.00
_cell.angle_gamma   90.00
#
_symmetry.space_group_name_H-M   'P 1'
#
loop_
_entity.id
_entity.type
_entity.pdbx_description
1 polymer ?
#
loop_
_entity_poly.entity_id
_entity_poly.type
_entity_poly.pdbx_seq_one_letter_code
_entity_poly.pdbx_strand_id
1 'polypeptide(L)'
;AFVGAQHACAVSNCTTALHLALLAIGITAGDEVITVSHSYIATANAIKYCNGTPVFVDIDPRSYNIDVSKIEAAITPRTRAILCVHQMGMPCDVKSIMEIASKRGLFVVEDAACAIGSEIRVDGQWQKIGRPLGHVACFSFHPRKVMSTGDGGMITTSDPKWNARFRTCLLYTSPSPRD
;
A
#
# COMPACT_ATOMS: atom_id res chain seq x y z
N ALA A 1 -4.98 -4.54 16.25
CA ALA A 1 -6.25 -5.01 16.83
C ALA A 1 -7.47 -4.50 16.06
N PHE A 2 -7.63 -3.18 15.81
CA PHE A 2 -8.86 -2.63 15.20
C PHE A 2 -9.15 -3.16 13.79
N VAL A 3 -8.13 -3.21 12.92
CA VAL A 3 -8.27 -3.71 11.53
C VAL A 3 -8.02 -5.21 11.38
N GLY A 4 -7.59 -5.91 12.43
CA GLY A 4 -7.29 -7.34 12.39
C GLY A 4 -5.91 -7.71 11.83
N ALA A 5 -5.02 -6.74 11.57
CA ALA A 5 -3.65 -6.99 11.16
C ALA A 5 -2.81 -7.61 12.30
N GLN A 6 -1.86 -8.47 11.95
CA GLN A 6 -0.95 -9.08 12.92
C GLN A 6 0.10 -8.08 13.41
N HIS A 7 0.58 -7.22 12.53
CA HIS A 7 1.61 -6.23 12.82
C HIS A 7 1.16 -4.84 12.37
N ALA A 8 1.53 -3.84 13.16
CA ALA A 8 1.31 -2.44 12.85
C ALA A 8 2.52 -1.61 13.28
N CYS A 9 2.90 -0.63 12.46
CA CYS A 9 4.01 0.27 12.69
C CYS A 9 3.58 1.71 12.47
N ALA A 10 3.66 2.55 13.50
CA ALA A 10 3.32 3.96 13.40
C ALA A 10 4.42 4.73 12.66
N VAL A 11 4.02 5.70 11.85
CA VAL A 11 4.89 6.56 11.05
C VAL A 11 4.37 8.01 11.10
N SER A 12 5.19 8.96 10.61
CA SER A 12 4.85 10.38 10.67
C SER A 12 3.63 10.76 9.81
N ASN A 13 3.40 10.08 8.69
CA ASN A 13 2.27 10.28 7.79
C ASN A 13 2.15 9.14 6.77
N CYS A 14 1.07 9.12 5.97
CA CYS A 14 0.85 8.08 4.97
C CYS A 14 1.89 8.11 3.83
N THR A 15 2.42 9.26 3.46
CA THR A 15 3.47 9.36 2.43
C THR A 15 4.72 8.58 2.87
N THR A 16 5.13 8.75 4.13
CA THR A 16 6.21 7.96 4.74
C THR A 16 5.85 6.48 4.80
N ALA A 17 4.59 6.14 5.11
CA ALA A 17 4.12 4.76 5.11
C ALA A 17 4.27 4.09 3.74
N LEU A 18 3.80 4.74 2.68
CA LEU A 18 3.89 4.25 1.31
C LEU A 18 5.34 4.10 0.85
N HIS A 19 6.19 5.12 1.10
CA HIS A 19 7.60 5.07 0.77
C HIS A 19 8.30 3.89 1.47
N LEU A 20 8.08 3.76 2.78
CA LEU A 20 8.68 2.68 3.57
C LEU A 20 8.18 1.29 3.16
N ALA A 21 6.90 1.17 2.80
CA ALA A 21 6.33 -0.08 2.27
C ALA A 21 7.02 -0.49 0.97
N LEU A 22 7.20 0.45 0.02
CA LEU A 22 7.86 0.20 -1.26
C LEU A 22 9.34 -0.14 -1.08
N LEU A 23 10.07 0.53 -0.19
CA LEU A 23 11.44 0.19 0.17
C LEU A 23 11.54 -1.22 0.77
N ALA A 24 10.61 -1.59 1.65
CA ALA A 24 10.65 -2.89 2.32
C ALA A 24 10.41 -4.06 1.36
N ILE A 25 9.56 -3.89 0.34
CA ILE A 25 9.38 -4.89 -0.72
C ILE A 25 10.49 -4.86 -1.77
N GLY A 26 11.42 -3.92 -1.70
CA GLY A 26 12.64 -3.89 -2.49
C GLY A 26 12.55 -3.12 -3.80
N ILE A 27 11.67 -2.13 -3.92
CA ILE A 27 11.61 -1.26 -5.12
C ILE A 27 12.88 -0.45 -5.23
N THR A 28 13.48 -0.44 -6.42
CA THR A 28 14.73 0.25 -6.75
C THR A 28 14.66 0.91 -8.12
N ALA A 29 15.76 1.56 -8.53
CA ALA A 29 15.89 2.17 -9.86
C ALA A 29 15.71 1.12 -10.97
N GLY A 30 14.89 1.45 -11.96
CA GLY A 30 14.54 0.56 -13.08
C GLY A 30 13.28 -0.26 -12.87
N ASP A 31 12.82 -0.41 -11.63
CA ASP A 31 11.56 -1.11 -11.33
C ASP A 31 10.35 -0.24 -11.68
N GLU A 32 9.28 -0.89 -12.10
CA GLU A 32 7.98 -0.28 -12.36
C GLU A 32 6.97 -0.69 -11.30
N VAL A 33 6.15 0.28 -10.87
CA VAL A 33 5.03 0.05 -9.96
C VAL A 33 3.75 0.54 -10.64
N ILE A 34 2.83 -0.37 -10.88
CA ILE A 34 1.51 -0.05 -11.42
C ILE A 34 0.70 0.66 -10.35
N THR A 35 0.08 1.78 -10.69
CA THR A 35 -0.83 2.51 -9.80
C THR A 35 -1.96 3.16 -10.57
N VAL A 36 -2.92 3.76 -9.86
CA VAL A 36 -4.08 4.41 -10.46
C VAL A 36 -3.75 5.86 -10.86
N SER A 37 -4.33 6.33 -11.96
CA SER A 37 -4.17 7.71 -12.44
C SER A 37 -4.88 8.75 -11.55
N HIS A 38 -5.94 8.34 -10.85
CA HIS A 38 -6.72 9.18 -9.94
C HIS A 38 -6.32 8.91 -8.49
N SER A 39 -5.42 9.71 -7.96
CA SER A 39 -4.94 9.63 -6.57
C SER A 39 -4.33 10.95 -6.12
N TYR A 40 -4.09 11.07 -4.82
CA TYR A 40 -3.22 12.13 -4.30
C TYR A 40 -1.78 11.90 -4.75
N ILE A 41 -1.06 12.98 -5.08
CA ILE A 41 0.29 12.92 -5.65
C ILE A 41 1.29 12.09 -4.82
N ALA A 42 1.07 11.95 -3.51
CA ALA A 42 1.93 11.16 -2.63
C ALA A 42 2.04 9.69 -3.05
N THR A 43 0.99 9.11 -3.65
CA THR A 43 1.00 7.73 -4.17
C THR A 43 2.08 7.56 -5.24
N ALA A 44 2.13 8.45 -6.23
CA ALA A 44 3.15 8.43 -7.28
C ALA A 44 4.53 8.84 -6.75
N ASN A 45 4.59 9.86 -5.87
CA ASN A 45 5.84 10.33 -5.29
C ASN A 45 6.52 9.26 -4.44
N ALA A 46 5.78 8.43 -3.70
CA ALA A 46 6.36 7.34 -2.92
C ALA A 46 7.14 6.36 -3.81
N ILE A 47 6.66 6.09 -5.02
CA ILE A 47 7.35 5.27 -6.02
C ILE A 47 8.62 5.99 -6.50
N LYS A 48 8.52 7.28 -6.79
CA LYS A 48 9.67 8.10 -7.22
C LYS A 48 10.75 8.21 -6.15
N TYR A 49 10.38 8.28 -4.88
CA TYR A 49 11.34 8.30 -3.76
C TYR A 49 12.16 7.00 -3.66
N CYS A 50 11.64 5.88 -4.16
CA CYS A 50 12.38 4.63 -4.33
C CYS A 50 13.19 4.57 -5.65
N ASN A 51 13.23 5.65 -6.43
CA ASN A 51 13.74 5.70 -7.81
C ASN A 51 12.99 4.80 -8.79
N GLY A 52 11.83 4.26 -8.42
CA GLY A 52 10.95 3.50 -9.29
C GLY A 52 10.20 4.37 -10.30
N THR A 53 9.57 3.73 -11.27
CA THR A 53 8.75 4.37 -12.28
C THR A 53 7.27 4.05 -12.04
N PRO A 54 6.41 5.05 -11.76
CA PRO A 54 4.97 4.82 -11.69
C PRO A 54 4.41 4.55 -13.10
N VAL A 55 3.65 3.47 -13.24
CA VAL A 55 2.91 3.12 -14.45
C VAL A 55 1.43 3.31 -14.14
N PHE A 56 0.81 4.29 -14.79
CA PHE A 56 -0.56 4.65 -14.49
C PHE A 56 -1.55 3.79 -15.28
N VAL A 57 -2.52 3.24 -14.58
CA VAL A 57 -3.71 2.58 -15.10
C VAL A 57 -4.91 3.47 -14.81
N ASP A 58 -5.85 3.50 -15.73
CA ASP A 58 -7.06 4.30 -15.59
C ASP A 58 -8.02 3.72 -14.54
N ILE A 59 -9.03 4.50 -14.17
CA ILE A 59 -10.05 4.15 -13.20
C ILE A 59 -11.21 3.34 -13.80
N ASP A 60 -11.88 2.55 -12.98
CA ASP A 60 -13.27 2.17 -13.19
C ASP A 60 -14.16 3.38 -12.88
N PRO A 61 -14.97 3.88 -13.82
CA PRO A 61 -15.75 5.10 -13.65
C PRO A 61 -16.86 5.01 -12.60
N ARG A 62 -17.18 3.82 -12.10
CA ARG A 62 -18.20 3.61 -11.06
C ARG A 62 -17.63 3.67 -9.66
N SER A 63 -16.41 3.13 -9.46
CA SER A 63 -15.76 3.06 -8.15
C SER A 63 -14.68 4.11 -7.96
N TYR A 64 -14.17 4.70 -9.04
CA TYR A 64 -12.99 5.57 -9.09
C TYR A 64 -11.69 4.90 -8.63
N ASN A 65 -11.73 3.60 -8.36
CA ASN A 65 -10.56 2.79 -8.08
C ASN A 65 -9.89 2.34 -9.38
N ILE A 66 -8.68 1.77 -9.27
CA ILE A 66 -7.96 1.22 -10.42
C ILE A 66 -8.85 0.21 -11.18
N ASP A 67 -8.92 0.35 -12.50
CA ASP A 67 -9.61 -0.60 -13.36
C ASP A 67 -8.79 -1.90 -13.47
N VAL A 68 -9.23 -2.92 -12.75
CA VAL A 68 -8.52 -4.21 -12.68
C VAL A 68 -8.35 -4.85 -14.05
N SER A 69 -9.32 -4.65 -14.98
CA SER A 69 -9.27 -5.22 -16.33
C SER A 69 -8.10 -4.68 -17.18
N LYS A 70 -7.56 -3.53 -16.81
CA LYS A 70 -6.45 -2.87 -17.51
C LYS A 70 -5.07 -3.17 -16.90
N ILE A 71 -5.00 -3.81 -15.72
CA ILE A 71 -3.75 -4.04 -15.01
C ILE A 71 -2.83 -4.98 -15.80
N GLU A 72 -3.34 -6.11 -16.30
CA GLU A 72 -2.50 -7.10 -16.98
C GLU A 72 -1.80 -6.52 -18.25
N ALA A 73 -2.48 -5.62 -18.97
CA ALA A 73 -1.92 -4.96 -20.15
C ALA A 73 -0.78 -3.97 -19.81
N ALA A 74 -0.72 -3.50 -18.56
CA ALA A 74 0.31 -2.58 -18.08
C ALA A 74 1.54 -3.31 -17.51
N ILE A 75 1.50 -4.64 -17.35
CA ILE A 75 2.60 -5.42 -16.80
C ILE A 75 3.72 -5.56 -17.82
N THR A 76 4.94 -5.24 -17.40
CA THR A 76 6.18 -5.44 -18.15
C THR A 76 7.15 -6.32 -17.36
N PRO A 77 8.27 -6.76 -17.94
CA PRO A 77 9.32 -7.47 -17.18
C PRO A 77 9.93 -6.66 -16.03
N ARG A 78 9.75 -5.33 -16.01
CA ARG A 78 10.23 -4.44 -14.95
C ARG A 78 9.20 -4.22 -13.85
N THR A 79 7.95 -4.64 -14.04
CA THR A 79 6.90 -4.48 -13.03
C THR A 79 7.22 -5.33 -11.81
N ARG A 80 7.22 -4.72 -10.62
CA ARG A 80 7.48 -5.37 -9.32
C ARG A 80 6.32 -5.33 -8.37
N ALA A 81 5.48 -4.31 -8.48
CA ALA A 81 4.37 -4.15 -7.55
C ALA A 81 3.16 -3.47 -8.21
N ILE A 82 2.01 -3.65 -7.56
CA ILE A 82 0.79 -2.90 -7.79
C ILE A 82 0.52 -2.11 -6.51
N LEU A 83 0.40 -0.78 -6.62
CA LEU A 83 -0.01 0.10 -5.54
C LEU A 83 -1.43 0.57 -5.83
N CYS A 84 -2.42 -0.09 -5.23
CA CYS A 84 -3.82 0.28 -5.38
C CYS A 84 -4.24 1.29 -4.29
N VAL A 85 -5.23 2.11 -4.61
CA VAL A 85 -5.76 3.15 -3.72
C VAL A 85 -7.22 2.86 -3.43
N HIS A 86 -7.60 2.79 -2.17
CA HIS A 86 -9.00 2.73 -1.73
C HIS A 86 -9.59 4.14 -1.79
N GLN A 87 -10.03 4.53 -2.98
CA GLN A 87 -10.36 5.91 -3.29
C GLN A 87 -11.56 6.40 -2.46
N MET A 88 -11.36 7.53 -1.76
CA MET A 88 -12.37 8.11 -0.87
C MET A 88 -12.94 7.13 0.19
N GLY A 89 -12.18 6.06 0.51
CA GLY A 89 -12.62 5.00 1.42
C GLY A 89 -13.39 3.86 0.75
N MET A 90 -13.64 3.93 -0.56
CA MET A 90 -14.23 2.82 -1.33
C MET A 90 -13.16 1.73 -1.54
N PRO A 91 -13.36 0.51 -1.03
CA PRO A 91 -12.39 -0.56 -1.22
C PRO A 91 -12.17 -0.92 -2.70
N CYS A 92 -10.90 -1.11 -3.09
CA CYS A 92 -10.55 -1.72 -4.37
C CYS A 92 -11.02 -3.18 -4.41
N ASP A 93 -11.17 -3.73 -5.60
CA ASP A 93 -11.26 -5.19 -5.79
C ASP A 93 -9.88 -5.84 -5.56
N VAL A 94 -9.46 -5.86 -4.29
CA VAL A 94 -8.14 -6.38 -3.91
C VAL A 94 -8.02 -7.87 -4.22
N LYS A 95 -9.12 -8.62 -4.20
CA LYS A 95 -9.11 -10.05 -4.53
C LYS A 95 -8.64 -10.26 -5.97
N SER A 96 -9.26 -9.62 -6.93
CA SER A 96 -8.85 -9.71 -8.35
C SER A 96 -7.45 -9.15 -8.59
N ILE A 97 -7.07 -8.07 -7.90
CA ILE A 97 -5.70 -7.54 -7.95
C ILE A 97 -4.69 -8.59 -7.45
N MET A 98 -4.98 -9.27 -6.34
CA MET A 98 -4.13 -10.32 -5.78
C MET A 98 -4.04 -11.55 -6.68
N GLU A 99 -5.11 -11.91 -7.38
CA GLU A 99 -5.09 -13.01 -8.36
C GLU A 99 -4.12 -12.71 -9.51
N ILE A 100 -4.13 -11.49 -10.03
CA ILE A 100 -3.18 -11.02 -11.07
C ILE A 100 -1.76 -11.01 -10.49
N ALA A 101 -1.58 -10.38 -9.33
CA ALA A 101 -0.28 -10.22 -8.68
C ALA A 101 0.38 -11.57 -8.40
N SER A 102 -0.37 -12.53 -7.85
CA SER A 102 0.13 -13.87 -7.53
C SER A 102 0.59 -14.64 -8.77
N LYS A 103 -0.16 -14.56 -9.87
CA LYS A 103 0.22 -15.18 -11.15
C LYS A 103 1.51 -14.61 -11.74
N ARG A 104 1.83 -13.37 -11.44
CA ARG A 104 2.95 -12.62 -11.99
C ARG A 104 4.11 -12.41 -11.01
N GLY A 105 3.99 -12.91 -9.77
CA GLY A 105 4.99 -12.73 -8.72
C GLY A 105 5.17 -11.26 -8.29
N LEU A 106 4.07 -10.47 -8.33
CA LEU A 106 4.08 -9.05 -7.98
C LEU A 106 3.66 -8.84 -6.52
N PHE A 107 4.19 -7.80 -5.90
CA PHE A 107 3.73 -7.33 -4.60
C PHE A 107 2.50 -6.43 -4.74
N VAL A 108 1.65 -6.39 -3.70
CA VAL A 108 0.49 -5.47 -3.62
C VAL A 108 0.61 -4.62 -2.38
N VAL A 109 0.63 -3.31 -2.56
CA VAL A 109 0.56 -2.29 -1.51
C VAL A 109 -0.78 -1.59 -1.61
N GLU A 110 -1.47 -1.47 -0.48
CA GLU A 110 -2.77 -0.81 -0.38
C GLU A 110 -2.57 0.60 0.19
N ASP A 111 -2.86 1.64 -0.60
CA ASP A 111 -3.02 3.00 -0.09
C ASP A 111 -4.42 3.13 0.51
N ALA A 112 -4.48 2.97 1.82
CA ALA A 112 -5.69 3.03 2.63
C ALA A 112 -5.83 4.38 3.36
N ALA A 113 -5.22 5.45 2.83
CA ALA A 113 -5.18 6.77 3.47
C ALA A 113 -6.58 7.33 3.84
N CYS A 114 -7.63 6.91 3.15
CA CYS A 114 -9.02 7.32 3.40
C CYS A 114 -9.91 6.18 3.89
N ALA A 115 -9.37 4.98 4.13
CA ALA A 115 -10.16 3.76 4.27
C ALA A 115 -10.14 3.14 5.69
N ILE A 116 -9.73 3.92 6.72
CA ILE A 116 -9.84 3.44 8.10
C ILE A 116 -11.31 3.19 8.46
N GLY A 117 -11.63 1.97 8.85
CA GLY A 117 -13.00 1.55 9.15
C GLY A 117 -13.82 1.05 7.94
N SER A 118 -13.34 1.26 6.69
CA SER A 118 -13.97 0.64 5.51
C SER A 118 -13.86 -0.87 5.56
N GLU A 119 -14.86 -1.54 4.99
CA GLU A 119 -14.95 -3.00 4.97
C GLU A 119 -15.19 -3.51 3.54
N ILE A 120 -14.64 -4.66 3.24
CA ILE A 120 -14.83 -5.38 1.98
C ILE A 120 -15.32 -6.81 2.28
N ARG A 121 -16.17 -7.35 1.42
CA ARG A 121 -16.64 -8.73 1.56
C ARG A 121 -15.72 -9.67 0.78
N VAL A 122 -15.04 -10.55 1.52
CA VAL A 122 -14.15 -11.58 0.97
C VAL A 122 -14.68 -12.95 1.40
N ASP A 123 -14.92 -13.82 0.43
CA ASP A 123 -15.41 -15.18 0.65
C ASP A 123 -16.63 -15.24 1.62
N GLY A 124 -17.54 -14.29 1.43
CA GLY A 124 -18.79 -14.19 2.20
C GLY A 124 -18.66 -13.49 3.56
N GLN A 125 -17.47 -13.16 4.02
CA GLN A 125 -17.21 -12.50 5.30
C GLN A 125 -16.77 -11.05 5.11
N TRP A 126 -17.26 -10.13 5.97
CA TRP A 126 -16.82 -8.76 6.02
C TRP A 126 -15.45 -8.66 6.71
N GLN A 127 -14.52 -7.99 6.07
CA GLN A 127 -13.18 -7.76 6.59
C GLN A 127 -12.83 -6.27 6.47
N LYS A 128 -12.19 -5.73 7.52
CA LYS A 128 -11.73 -4.35 7.50
C LYS A 128 -10.53 -4.18 6.58
N ILE A 129 -10.53 -3.08 5.84
CA ILE A 129 -9.33 -2.61 5.15
C ILE A 129 -8.23 -2.39 6.20
N GLY A 130 -7.01 -2.83 5.88
CA GLY A 130 -5.86 -2.75 6.76
C GLY A 130 -5.57 -4.04 7.56
N ARG A 131 -6.49 -5.03 7.56
CA ARG A 131 -6.06 -6.41 7.55
C ARG A 131 -5.55 -6.63 6.14
N PRO A 132 -4.24 -6.63 5.87
CA PRO A 132 -3.83 -6.52 4.48
C PRO A 132 -4.34 -7.72 3.71
N LEU A 133 -5.23 -7.43 2.76
CA LEU A 133 -5.67 -8.40 1.77
C LEU A 133 -4.59 -8.52 0.70
N GLY A 134 -3.91 -7.39 0.42
CA GLY A 134 -2.62 -7.36 -0.23
C GLY A 134 -1.49 -7.75 0.74
N HIS A 135 -0.30 -7.23 0.53
CA HIS A 135 0.85 -7.55 1.36
C HIS A 135 1.06 -6.54 2.49
N VAL A 136 0.77 -5.27 2.21
CA VAL A 136 0.95 -4.14 3.12
C VAL A 136 -0.17 -3.14 2.91
N ALA A 137 -0.73 -2.56 3.98
CA ALA A 137 -1.65 -1.44 3.89
C ALA A 137 -1.13 -0.22 4.66
N CYS A 138 -1.35 0.98 4.09
CA CYS A 138 -0.84 2.25 4.57
C CYS A 138 -1.98 3.23 4.88
N PHE A 139 -2.01 3.78 6.08
CA PHE A 139 -3.05 4.68 6.57
C PHE A 139 -2.53 6.10 6.81
N SER A 140 -3.44 7.05 6.73
CA SER A 140 -3.23 8.46 7.09
C SER A 140 -4.10 8.86 8.27
N PHE A 141 -3.50 9.58 9.21
CA PHE A 141 -4.17 10.24 10.32
C PHE A 141 -4.03 11.77 10.26
N HIS A 142 -3.88 12.30 9.05
CA HIS A 142 -3.87 13.73 8.78
C HIS A 142 -5.21 14.37 9.20
N PRO A 143 -5.27 15.67 9.61
CA PRO A 143 -6.48 16.33 10.08
C PRO A 143 -7.71 16.25 9.18
N ARG A 144 -7.51 16.11 7.86
CA ARG A 144 -8.61 15.98 6.88
C ARG A 144 -9.13 14.55 6.69
N LYS A 145 -8.63 13.58 7.46
CA LYS A 145 -9.08 12.18 7.38
C LYS A 145 -10.20 11.90 8.40
N VAL A 146 -10.88 10.77 8.23
CA VAL A 146 -11.97 10.32 9.14
C VAL A 146 -11.49 10.22 10.58
N MET A 147 -10.25 9.81 10.80
CA MET A 147 -9.59 9.78 12.09
C MET A 147 -8.27 10.55 12.00
N SER A 148 -7.99 11.40 12.98
CA SER A 148 -6.79 12.22 13.02
C SER A 148 -6.07 12.13 14.36
N THR A 149 -4.73 12.23 14.30
CA THR A 149 -3.84 12.40 15.45
C THR A 149 -3.08 13.73 15.39
N GLY A 150 -3.63 14.73 14.62
CA GLY A 150 -2.95 15.95 14.25
C GLY A 150 -2.15 15.74 12.96
N ASP A 151 -1.14 14.91 12.98
CA ASP A 151 -0.53 14.24 11.83
C ASP A 151 -0.17 12.80 12.25
N GLY A 152 0.02 11.92 11.29
CA GLY A 152 0.35 10.53 11.58
C GLY A 152 0.02 9.60 10.43
N GLY A 153 0.56 8.40 10.52
CA GLY A 153 0.27 7.29 9.61
C GLY A 153 0.51 5.95 10.27
N MET A 154 0.12 4.90 9.58
CA MET A 154 0.31 3.53 10.04
C MET A 154 0.59 2.62 8.86
N ILE A 155 1.51 1.69 9.04
CA ILE A 155 1.70 0.55 8.14
C ILE A 155 1.17 -0.68 8.83
N THR A 156 0.40 -1.50 8.13
CA THR A 156 -0.04 -2.81 8.62
C THR A 156 0.41 -3.91 7.67
N THR A 157 0.79 -5.06 8.22
CA THR A 157 1.18 -6.25 7.48
C THR A 157 0.95 -7.51 8.30
N SER A 158 0.86 -8.67 7.64
CA SER A 158 0.87 -9.97 8.28
C SER A 158 2.25 -10.66 8.20
N ASP A 159 3.21 -10.06 7.47
CA ASP A 159 4.56 -10.60 7.31
C ASP A 159 5.50 -10.06 8.41
N PRO A 160 6.03 -10.93 9.30
CA PRO A 160 6.95 -10.52 10.35
C PRO A 160 8.29 -9.97 9.81
N LYS A 161 8.74 -10.39 8.62
CA LYS A 161 9.99 -9.90 8.03
C LYS A 161 9.84 -8.44 7.60
N TRP A 162 8.71 -8.07 6.98
CA TRP A 162 8.46 -6.67 6.63
C TRP A 162 8.23 -5.82 7.87
N ASN A 163 7.51 -6.34 8.87
CA ASN A 163 7.37 -5.63 10.14
C ASN A 163 8.76 -5.33 10.78
N ALA A 164 9.68 -6.28 10.77
CA ALA A 164 11.05 -6.06 11.25
C ALA A 164 11.77 -4.98 10.43
N ARG A 165 11.67 -5.01 9.10
CA ARG A 165 12.26 -3.98 8.22
C ARG A 165 11.69 -2.59 8.48
N PHE A 166 10.36 -2.46 8.66
CA PHE A 166 9.74 -1.17 9.01
C PHE A 166 10.32 -0.61 10.30
N ARG A 167 10.44 -1.44 11.34
CA ARG A 167 10.98 -1.01 12.64
C ARG A 167 12.46 -0.63 12.56
N THR A 168 13.26 -1.39 11.85
CA THR A 168 14.67 -1.06 11.65
C THR A 168 14.85 0.31 10.97
N CYS A 169 14.08 0.60 9.92
CA CYS A 169 14.16 1.89 9.24
C CYS A 169 13.72 3.06 10.12
N LEU A 170 12.77 2.85 11.04
CA LEU A 170 12.22 3.93 11.88
C LEU A 170 13.03 4.17 13.16
N LEU A 171 13.62 3.13 13.73
CA LEU A 171 14.17 3.18 15.10
C LEU A 171 15.70 3.15 15.13
N TYR A 172 16.38 2.98 13.99
CA TYR A 172 17.85 2.77 13.97
C TYR A 172 18.30 1.65 14.93
N THR A 173 17.45 0.65 15.14
CA THR A 173 17.70 -0.44 16.11
C THR A 173 18.50 -1.60 15.50
N SER A 174 19.23 -1.40 14.42
CA SER A 174 20.35 -2.28 14.10
C SER A 174 21.46 -2.00 15.12
N PRO A 175 22.11 -3.04 15.68
CA PRO A 175 23.31 -2.82 16.48
C PRO A 175 24.27 -1.95 15.67
N SER A 176 24.75 -0.87 16.30
CA SER A 176 25.81 -0.07 15.68
C SER A 176 27.02 -0.98 15.47
N PRO A 177 27.75 -0.87 14.34
CA PRO A 177 29.02 -1.60 14.20
C PRO A 177 30.05 -1.25 15.27
N ARG A 178 29.71 -0.39 16.23
CA ARG A 178 30.55 0.08 17.35
C ARG A 178 30.08 -0.44 18.71
N ASP A 179 28.98 -1.21 18.78
CA ASP A 179 28.52 -1.93 19.94
C ASP A 179 28.90 -3.43 19.83
#